data_96679405c6e444ff24011977d67183b6
#
_entry.id   96679405c6e444ff24011977d67183b6
#
_cell.length_a   1.000
_cell.length_b   1.000
_cell.length_c   1.000
_cell.angle_alpha   90.00
_cell.angle_beta   90.00
_cell.angle_gamma   90.00
#
_symmetry.space_group_name_H-M   'P 1'
#
loop_
_entity.id
_entity.type
_entity.pdbx_description
1 polymer ?
#
loop_
_entity_poly.entity_id
_entity_poly.type
_entity_poly.pdbx_seq_one_letter_code
_entity_poly.pdbx_strand_id
1 'polypeptide(L)'
;MSKFDMIIGYNAVKKELKQIADTLRNREYYEKLGVSAPRGLLLHGEPGVGKSLMAAAIIEASGRKAFVCRKDQPNGDFVKHIKETFDKAMEEAPSIVLLDDMDKFANGDEEHPDAEEYVTVQSCIDEAKHKEVFVLATVNNMRCLPKSLYRVGRFDRLIKIREPEGNDALEIIRHYLKNKQVAEDIDVGIIARIMDGRSCAELETVVNTAGLFAGYARSECITMEHLLEACLRNVFDAPPTTNDSDDMISHANLTNPNNEGTQIVYHEAGHAVVSEVLRPGSVTLAYVYKRLNNRGGFVEYYDDQTYTPLYRDLSRIACALGGIAANEWKFGVTDIGGGRDLDNAFSEMKDLVINRGICGLHLYSYGYRDANSQNLRAEQEQATAKEIEKIYRKVKEILSLNAEFLEKLADALSRKKLLSAADVQKIKSECKIVPVAL
;
A
#
# COMPACT_ATOMS: atom_id res chain seq x y z
N MET A 1 -18.61 -18.09 -18.17
CA MET A 1 -18.11 -16.96 -17.36
C MET A 1 -16.92 -16.39 -18.08
N SER A 2 -16.96 -15.13 -18.48
CA SER A 2 -15.85 -14.49 -19.22
C SER A 2 -14.68 -14.23 -18.25
N LYS A 3 -13.45 -14.19 -18.75
CA LYS A 3 -12.30 -13.82 -17.89
C LYS A 3 -12.43 -12.41 -17.32
N PHE A 4 -13.15 -11.51 -17.98
CA PHE A 4 -13.48 -10.21 -17.40
C PHE A 4 -14.35 -10.30 -16.14
N ASP A 5 -15.17 -11.35 -15.99
CA ASP A 5 -15.99 -11.57 -14.80
C ASP A 5 -15.15 -12.05 -13.61
N MET A 6 -13.95 -12.59 -13.88
CA MET A 6 -12.99 -13.00 -12.85
C MET A 6 -12.18 -11.82 -12.30
N ILE A 7 -12.16 -10.68 -12.98
CA ILE A 7 -11.51 -9.46 -12.50
C ILE A 7 -12.48 -8.77 -11.54
N ILE A 8 -12.19 -8.85 -10.27
CA ILE A 8 -12.99 -8.20 -9.21
C ILE A 8 -12.52 -6.78 -9.02
N GLY A 9 -13.45 -5.83 -8.80
CA GLY A 9 -13.11 -4.42 -8.74
C GLY A 9 -12.63 -3.86 -10.09
N TYR A 10 -11.80 -2.83 -10.05
CA TYR A 10 -11.15 -2.20 -11.21
C TYR A 10 -12.10 -1.78 -12.35
N ASN A 11 -13.28 -1.28 -12.02
CA ASN A 11 -14.34 -1.03 -12.99
C ASN A 11 -13.93 -0.06 -14.13
N ALA A 12 -13.15 0.98 -13.81
CA ALA A 12 -12.64 1.91 -14.81
C ALA A 12 -11.63 1.24 -15.77
N VAL A 13 -10.69 0.48 -15.21
CA VAL A 13 -9.70 -0.28 -15.99
C VAL A 13 -10.39 -1.34 -16.84
N LYS A 14 -11.32 -2.11 -16.27
CA LYS A 14 -12.11 -3.11 -17.04
C LYS A 14 -12.82 -2.50 -18.23
N LYS A 15 -13.39 -1.30 -18.07
CA LYS A 15 -14.07 -0.60 -19.16
C LYS A 15 -13.11 -0.27 -20.29
N GLU A 16 -11.92 0.24 -19.97
CA GLU A 16 -10.89 0.56 -20.96
C GLU A 16 -10.37 -0.69 -21.68
N LEU A 17 -10.10 -1.77 -20.92
CA LEU A 17 -9.65 -3.04 -21.50
C LEU A 17 -10.71 -3.67 -22.40
N LYS A 18 -12.01 -3.60 -22.04
CA LYS A 18 -13.11 -4.05 -22.91
C LYS A 18 -13.20 -3.24 -24.19
N GLN A 19 -12.99 -1.93 -24.15
CA GLN A 19 -12.93 -1.09 -25.35
C GLN A 19 -11.81 -1.51 -26.29
N ILE A 20 -10.60 -1.79 -25.75
CA ILE A 20 -9.48 -2.27 -26.56
C ILE A 20 -9.80 -3.63 -27.16
N ALA A 21 -10.32 -4.58 -26.39
CA ALA A 21 -10.70 -5.89 -26.89
C ALA A 21 -11.78 -5.78 -27.98
N ASP A 22 -12.73 -4.86 -27.85
CA ASP A 22 -13.77 -4.61 -28.84
C ASP A 22 -13.20 -4.04 -30.15
N THR A 23 -12.23 -3.10 -30.08
CA THR A 23 -11.54 -2.59 -31.29
C THR A 23 -10.78 -3.70 -32.03
N LEU A 24 -10.23 -4.67 -31.31
CA LEU A 24 -9.53 -5.81 -31.92
C LEU A 24 -10.47 -6.79 -32.57
N ARG A 25 -11.66 -6.99 -31.98
CA ARG A 25 -12.67 -7.93 -32.46
C ARG A 25 -13.50 -7.36 -33.61
N ASN A 26 -13.90 -6.09 -33.51
CA ASN A 26 -14.84 -5.44 -34.41
C ASN A 26 -14.13 -4.36 -35.27
N ARG A 27 -12.92 -4.66 -35.73
CA ARG A 27 -12.03 -3.73 -36.42
C ARG A 27 -12.70 -2.98 -37.58
N GLU A 28 -13.43 -3.67 -38.45
CA GLU A 28 -14.12 -3.08 -39.61
C GLU A 28 -15.08 -1.95 -39.19
N TYR A 29 -15.70 -2.02 -38.05
CA TYR A 29 -16.59 -0.98 -37.54
C TYR A 29 -15.82 0.32 -37.25
N TYR A 30 -14.63 0.19 -36.63
CA TYR A 30 -13.80 1.33 -36.26
C TYR A 30 -13.11 1.95 -37.51
N GLU A 31 -12.73 1.13 -38.49
CA GLU A 31 -12.18 1.59 -39.77
C GLU A 31 -13.19 2.43 -40.57
N LYS A 32 -14.48 2.07 -40.54
CA LYS A 32 -15.57 2.87 -41.13
C LYS A 32 -15.71 4.25 -40.46
N LEU A 33 -15.31 4.38 -39.19
CA LEU A 33 -15.27 5.65 -38.48
C LEU A 33 -13.95 6.42 -38.69
N GLY A 34 -13.03 5.89 -39.52
CA GLY A 34 -11.70 6.48 -39.73
C GLY A 34 -10.75 6.33 -38.53
N VAL A 35 -11.04 5.41 -37.62
CA VAL A 35 -10.25 5.17 -36.40
C VAL A 35 -9.38 3.92 -36.59
N SER A 36 -8.09 4.04 -36.30
CA SER A 36 -7.17 2.89 -36.28
C SER A 36 -7.14 2.26 -34.90
N ALA A 37 -7.18 0.94 -34.87
CA ALA A 37 -6.96 0.19 -33.61
C ALA A 37 -5.54 0.46 -33.06
N PRO A 38 -5.35 0.50 -31.74
CA PRO A 38 -4.01 0.57 -31.15
C PRO A 38 -3.19 -0.64 -31.59
N ARG A 39 -1.88 -0.45 -31.73
CA ARG A 39 -0.95 -1.51 -32.15
C ARG A 39 -0.44 -2.33 -31.00
N GLY A 40 -0.29 -1.70 -29.85
CA GLY A 40 0.19 -2.34 -28.65
C GLY A 40 -0.37 -1.73 -27.38
N LEU A 41 -0.52 -2.58 -26.38
CA LEU A 41 -0.93 -2.24 -25.02
C LEU A 41 0.11 -2.75 -24.04
N LEU A 42 0.53 -1.90 -23.13
CA LEU A 42 1.41 -2.26 -22.05
C LEU A 42 0.68 -2.06 -20.72
N LEU A 43 0.50 -3.14 -19.96
CA LEU A 43 -0.05 -3.16 -18.60
C LEU A 43 1.11 -3.13 -17.61
N HIS A 44 1.19 -2.10 -16.79
CA HIS A 44 2.27 -1.99 -15.80
C HIS A 44 1.75 -1.70 -14.40
N GLY A 45 2.49 -2.10 -13.39
CA GLY A 45 2.16 -1.92 -11.96
C GLY A 45 2.83 -2.98 -11.10
N GLU A 46 2.69 -2.87 -9.80
CA GLU A 46 3.32 -3.76 -8.84
C GLU A 46 2.99 -5.26 -9.07
N PRO A 47 3.84 -6.18 -8.63
CA PRO A 47 3.53 -7.61 -8.65
C PRO A 47 2.23 -7.92 -7.91
N GLY A 48 1.44 -8.88 -8.43
CA GLY A 48 0.24 -9.35 -7.72
C GLY A 48 -1.02 -8.51 -7.88
N VAL A 49 -1.02 -7.44 -8.71
CA VAL A 49 -2.23 -6.60 -8.96
C VAL A 49 -3.16 -7.14 -10.06
N GLY A 50 -2.86 -8.31 -10.64
CA GLY A 50 -3.75 -8.99 -11.61
C GLY A 50 -3.47 -8.69 -13.08
N LYS A 51 -2.29 -8.15 -13.47
CA LYS A 51 -1.93 -7.84 -14.87
C LYS A 51 -2.10 -9.01 -15.83
N SER A 52 -1.60 -10.19 -15.46
CA SER A 52 -1.69 -11.40 -16.31
C SER A 52 -3.14 -11.87 -16.49
N LEU A 53 -3.99 -11.73 -15.47
CA LEU A 53 -5.42 -12.02 -15.59
C LEU A 53 -6.11 -11.02 -16.54
N MET A 54 -5.77 -9.76 -16.45
CA MET A 54 -6.28 -8.71 -17.35
C MET A 54 -5.83 -8.94 -18.79
N ALA A 55 -4.56 -9.31 -19.00
CA ALA A 55 -4.04 -9.69 -20.33
C ALA A 55 -4.82 -10.91 -20.90
N ALA A 56 -5.02 -11.95 -20.10
CA ALA A 56 -5.79 -13.11 -20.50
C ALA A 56 -7.27 -12.79 -20.83
N ALA A 57 -7.87 -11.81 -20.13
CA ALA A 57 -9.23 -11.36 -20.41
C ALA A 57 -9.34 -10.61 -21.75
N ILE A 58 -8.34 -9.78 -22.11
CA ILE A 58 -8.28 -9.11 -23.41
C ILE A 58 -8.14 -10.15 -24.53
N ILE A 59 -7.24 -11.13 -24.38
CA ILE A 59 -7.00 -12.18 -25.37
C ILE A 59 -8.31 -12.93 -25.63
N GLU A 60 -8.99 -13.41 -24.58
CA GLU A 60 -10.27 -14.13 -24.71
C GLU A 60 -11.32 -13.26 -25.42
N ALA A 61 -11.50 -12.02 -24.99
CA ALA A 61 -12.55 -11.15 -25.51
C ALA A 61 -12.30 -10.70 -26.96
N SER A 62 -11.03 -10.57 -27.37
CA SER A 62 -10.67 -10.24 -28.74
C SER A 62 -10.99 -11.35 -29.76
N GLY A 63 -11.05 -12.61 -29.29
CA GLY A 63 -11.24 -13.80 -30.13
C GLY A 63 -10.03 -14.13 -31.00
N ARG A 64 -8.86 -13.48 -30.78
CA ARG A 64 -7.65 -13.71 -31.55
C ARG A 64 -6.78 -14.80 -30.94
N LYS A 65 -6.04 -15.52 -31.77
CA LYS A 65 -5.02 -16.48 -31.30
C LYS A 65 -3.87 -15.71 -30.66
N ALA A 66 -3.42 -16.18 -29.50
CA ALA A 66 -2.32 -15.56 -28.76
C ALA A 66 -1.06 -16.43 -28.78
N PHE A 67 0.07 -15.79 -28.97
CA PHE A 67 1.41 -16.36 -28.88
C PHE A 67 2.10 -15.72 -27.66
N VAL A 68 2.47 -16.57 -26.70
CA VAL A 68 3.05 -16.08 -25.43
C VAL A 68 4.57 -16.19 -25.48
N CYS A 69 5.24 -15.08 -25.22
CA CYS A 69 6.67 -15.00 -25.01
C CYS A 69 6.94 -14.67 -23.55
N ARG A 70 7.62 -15.55 -22.85
CA ARG A 70 8.06 -15.40 -21.46
C ARG A 70 9.51 -15.85 -21.39
N LYS A 71 10.32 -15.18 -20.55
CA LYS A 71 11.73 -15.57 -20.38
C LYS A 71 11.84 -16.84 -19.55
N ASP A 72 12.01 -17.96 -20.22
CA ASP A 72 12.19 -19.30 -19.66
C ASP A 72 13.49 -19.99 -20.12
N GLN A 73 14.31 -19.28 -20.91
CA GLN A 73 15.53 -19.77 -21.54
C GLN A 73 16.72 -18.82 -21.31
N PRO A 74 17.99 -19.29 -21.48
CA PRO A 74 19.16 -18.44 -21.46
C PRO A 74 19.13 -17.34 -22.56
N ASN A 75 19.85 -16.24 -22.37
CA ASN A 75 19.71 -15.01 -23.17
C ASN A 75 19.81 -15.22 -24.68
N GLY A 76 20.81 -15.96 -25.19
CA GLY A 76 20.98 -16.16 -26.64
C GLY A 76 19.84 -16.93 -27.30
N ASP A 77 19.37 -18.00 -26.68
CA ASP A 77 18.23 -18.79 -27.16
C ASP A 77 16.92 -18.02 -27.03
N PHE A 78 16.84 -17.16 -26.01
CA PHE A 78 15.65 -16.34 -25.79
C PHE A 78 15.44 -15.27 -26.88
N VAL A 79 16.51 -14.63 -27.37
CA VAL A 79 16.44 -13.68 -28.51
C VAL A 79 15.86 -14.38 -29.75
N LYS A 80 16.28 -15.61 -30.02
CA LYS A 80 15.70 -16.42 -31.09
C LYS A 80 14.24 -16.77 -30.84
N HIS A 81 13.90 -17.12 -29.59
CA HIS A 81 12.51 -17.41 -29.21
C HIS A 81 11.58 -16.20 -29.39
N ILE A 82 12.04 -14.98 -29.11
CA ILE A 82 11.28 -13.74 -29.38
C ILE A 82 10.94 -13.68 -30.87
N LYS A 83 11.93 -13.81 -31.77
CA LYS A 83 11.74 -13.75 -33.22
C LYS A 83 10.75 -14.83 -33.70
N GLU A 84 10.97 -16.09 -33.33
CA GLU A 84 10.08 -17.20 -33.70
C GLU A 84 8.63 -16.99 -33.23
N THR A 85 8.43 -16.35 -32.06
CA THR A 85 7.10 -16.04 -31.53
C THR A 85 6.39 -15.01 -32.40
N PHE A 86 7.10 -13.96 -32.82
CA PHE A 86 6.54 -12.95 -33.71
C PHE A 86 6.30 -13.49 -35.12
N ASP A 87 7.20 -14.31 -35.67
CA ASP A 87 7.04 -14.95 -36.98
C ASP A 87 5.76 -15.79 -37.03
N LYS A 88 5.56 -16.68 -36.05
CA LYS A 88 4.33 -17.48 -35.91
C LYS A 88 3.08 -16.60 -35.80
N ALA A 89 3.17 -15.50 -35.04
CA ALA A 89 2.05 -14.58 -34.90
C ALA A 89 1.72 -13.85 -36.22
N MET A 90 2.72 -13.51 -37.00
CA MET A 90 2.55 -12.88 -38.34
C MET A 90 1.98 -13.86 -39.36
N GLU A 91 2.36 -15.13 -39.31
CA GLU A 91 1.83 -16.19 -40.18
C GLU A 91 0.35 -16.46 -39.92
N GLU A 92 -0.05 -16.36 -38.63
CA GLU A 92 -1.43 -16.66 -38.18
C GLU A 92 -2.23 -15.38 -37.87
N ALA A 93 -1.91 -14.26 -38.49
CA ALA A 93 -2.66 -13.02 -38.30
C ALA A 93 -4.12 -13.14 -38.86
N PRO A 94 -5.12 -12.53 -38.15
CA PRO A 94 -5.03 -11.61 -37.02
C PRO A 94 -4.75 -12.31 -35.68
N SER A 95 -3.70 -11.88 -34.99
CA SER A 95 -3.18 -12.54 -33.79
C SER A 95 -2.78 -11.57 -32.70
N ILE A 96 -2.39 -12.11 -31.53
CA ILE A 96 -1.81 -11.36 -30.41
C ILE A 96 -0.46 -11.95 -30.04
N VAL A 97 0.56 -11.12 -29.83
CA VAL A 97 1.77 -11.51 -29.11
C VAL A 97 1.68 -10.99 -27.70
N LEU A 98 1.74 -11.89 -26.71
CA LEU A 98 1.82 -11.55 -25.29
C LEU A 98 3.26 -11.64 -24.82
N LEU A 99 3.87 -10.51 -24.48
CA LEU A 99 5.16 -10.39 -23.83
C LEU A 99 4.93 -10.33 -22.32
N ASP A 100 4.98 -11.49 -21.65
CA ASP A 100 4.61 -11.61 -20.23
C ASP A 100 5.85 -11.40 -19.34
N ASP A 101 5.73 -10.52 -18.33
CA ASP A 101 6.84 -10.07 -17.47
C ASP A 101 8.03 -9.53 -18.30
N MET A 102 7.76 -8.62 -19.23
CA MET A 102 8.75 -8.12 -20.19
C MET A 102 9.94 -7.42 -19.53
N ASP A 103 9.78 -6.88 -18.33
CA ASP A 103 10.88 -6.32 -17.51
C ASP A 103 11.95 -7.36 -17.13
N LYS A 104 11.64 -8.66 -17.23
CA LYS A 104 12.58 -9.76 -16.97
C LYS A 104 13.30 -10.26 -18.22
N PHE A 105 13.04 -9.70 -19.39
CA PHE A 105 13.62 -10.18 -20.65
C PHE A 105 15.13 -9.94 -20.73
N ALA A 106 15.60 -8.79 -20.29
CA ALA A 106 17.01 -8.56 -20.00
C ALA A 106 17.32 -8.89 -18.52
N ASN A 107 18.57 -9.13 -18.20
CA ASN A 107 19.00 -9.22 -16.80
C ASN A 107 18.69 -7.88 -16.14
N GLY A 108 17.93 -7.89 -15.04
CA GLY A 108 17.25 -6.74 -14.44
C GLY A 108 18.15 -5.62 -13.91
N ASP A 109 19.17 -5.26 -14.69
CA ASP A 109 20.06 -4.14 -14.49
C ASP A 109 19.42 -2.91 -15.16
N GLU A 110 19.04 -1.92 -14.37
CA GLU A 110 18.46 -0.66 -14.85
C GLU A 110 19.43 0.13 -15.78
N GLU A 111 20.72 -0.23 -15.78
CA GLU A 111 21.77 0.46 -16.53
C GLU A 111 21.93 -0.03 -17.98
N HIS A 112 21.22 -1.08 -18.41
CA HIS A 112 21.34 -1.65 -19.76
C HIS A 112 20.03 -1.56 -20.58
N PRO A 113 19.55 -0.33 -20.88
CA PRO A 113 18.34 -0.15 -21.68
C PRO A 113 18.46 -0.64 -23.15
N ASP A 114 19.67 -0.91 -23.61
CA ASP A 114 19.99 -1.37 -24.97
C ASP A 114 20.27 -2.89 -25.04
N ALA A 115 19.76 -3.65 -24.10
CA ALA A 115 19.88 -5.11 -24.10
C ALA A 115 19.34 -5.71 -25.42
N GLU A 116 19.98 -6.74 -25.94
CA GLU A 116 19.68 -7.37 -27.23
C GLU A 116 18.23 -7.84 -27.31
N GLU A 117 17.68 -8.32 -26.20
CA GLU A 117 16.28 -8.75 -26.10
C GLU A 117 15.31 -7.61 -26.40
N TYR A 118 15.53 -6.41 -25.82
CA TYR A 118 14.66 -5.25 -26.06
C TYR A 118 14.82 -4.68 -27.47
N VAL A 119 16.04 -4.67 -28.01
CA VAL A 119 16.29 -4.28 -29.41
C VAL A 119 15.56 -5.25 -30.35
N THR A 120 15.61 -6.54 -30.05
CA THR A 120 14.88 -7.57 -30.83
C THR A 120 13.37 -7.38 -30.77
N VAL A 121 12.82 -7.16 -29.58
CA VAL A 121 11.38 -6.86 -29.42
C VAL A 121 10.99 -5.63 -30.27
N GLN A 122 11.80 -4.57 -30.24
CA GLN A 122 11.54 -3.37 -31.04
C GLN A 122 11.52 -3.66 -32.54
N SER A 123 12.52 -4.42 -33.04
CA SER A 123 12.58 -4.82 -34.45
C SER A 123 11.37 -5.63 -34.87
N CYS A 124 11.02 -6.64 -34.06
CA CYS A 124 9.85 -7.49 -34.32
C CYS A 124 8.53 -6.72 -34.32
N ILE A 125 8.35 -5.75 -33.41
CA ILE A 125 7.16 -4.88 -33.40
C ILE A 125 7.11 -4.04 -34.70
N ASP A 126 8.24 -3.49 -35.11
CA ASP A 126 8.32 -2.66 -36.35
C ASP A 126 8.07 -3.51 -37.59
N GLU A 127 8.56 -4.74 -37.67
CA GLU A 127 8.30 -5.70 -38.76
C GLU A 127 6.82 -6.11 -38.83
N ALA A 128 6.20 -6.35 -37.68
CA ALA A 128 4.78 -6.70 -37.56
C ALA A 128 3.83 -5.52 -37.87
N LYS A 129 4.36 -4.32 -38.11
CA LYS A 129 3.59 -3.07 -38.27
C LYS A 129 2.54 -3.12 -39.38
N HIS A 130 2.79 -3.86 -40.45
CA HIS A 130 1.89 -3.99 -41.60
C HIS A 130 1.08 -5.29 -41.60
N LYS A 131 1.18 -6.04 -40.49
CA LYS A 131 0.40 -7.27 -40.21
C LYS A 131 -0.63 -6.97 -39.10
N GLU A 132 -1.67 -7.77 -39.08
CA GLU A 132 -2.71 -7.65 -38.04
C GLU A 132 -2.28 -8.33 -36.74
N VAL A 133 -1.09 -8.01 -36.22
CA VAL A 133 -0.56 -8.48 -34.96
C VAL A 133 -0.70 -7.39 -33.91
N PHE A 134 -1.42 -7.68 -32.83
CA PHE A 134 -1.50 -6.80 -31.67
C PHE A 134 -0.49 -7.24 -30.61
N VAL A 135 0.30 -6.30 -30.10
CA VAL A 135 1.32 -6.61 -29.08
C VAL A 135 0.81 -6.22 -27.70
N LEU A 136 0.69 -7.18 -26.81
CA LEU A 136 0.29 -7.00 -25.43
C LEU A 136 1.47 -7.30 -24.51
N ALA A 137 1.81 -6.42 -23.58
CA ALA A 137 2.88 -6.63 -22.63
C ALA A 137 2.42 -6.46 -21.20
N THR A 138 3.00 -7.26 -20.28
CA THR A 138 2.91 -7.04 -18.83
C THR A 138 4.27 -6.68 -18.28
N VAL A 139 4.33 -5.73 -17.33
CA VAL A 139 5.57 -5.18 -16.77
C VAL A 139 5.37 -4.86 -15.30
N ASN A 140 6.31 -5.26 -14.44
CA ASN A 140 6.32 -4.87 -13.03
C ASN A 140 7.10 -3.55 -12.86
N ASN A 141 8.28 -3.46 -13.45
CA ASN A 141 9.13 -2.28 -13.33
C ASN A 141 9.36 -1.60 -14.69
N MET A 142 8.71 -0.45 -14.90
CA MET A 142 8.87 0.33 -16.14
C MET A 142 10.28 0.89 -16.36
N ARG A 143 11.09 1.03 -15.29
CA ARG A 143 12.44 1.58 -15.37
C ARG A 143 13.40 0.65 -16.08
N CYS A 144 13.13 -0.67 -16.08
CA CYS A 144 13.91 -1.67 -16.80
C CYS A 144 13.75 -1.58 -18.32
N LEU A 145 12.74 -0.86 -18.83
CA LEU A 145 12.44 -0.80 -20.24
C LEU A 145 13.03 0.44 -20.93
N PRO A 146 13.63 0.29 -22.12
CA PRO A 146 14.05 1.44 -22.91
C PRO A 146 12.85 2.29 -23.34
N LYS A 147 12.98 3.62 -23.25
CA LYS A 147 11.94 4.59 -23.63
C LYS A 147 11.45 4.45 -25.06
N SER A 148 12.27 3.87 -25.93
CA SER A 148 11.93 3.59 -27.32
C SER A 148 10.80 2.58 -27.52
N LEU A 149 10.54 1.70 -26.54
CA LEU A 149 9.45 0.72 -26.59
C LEU A 149 8.07 1.38 -26.42
N TYR A 150 7.93 2.36 -25.53
CA TYR A 150 6.65 3.02 -25.27
C TYR A 150 6.49 4.35 -26.00
N ARG A 151 6.86 4.36 -27.30
CA ARG A 151 6.57 5.44 -28.25
C ARG A 151 5.34 5.09 -29.10
N VAL A 152 4.70 6.13 -29.62
CA VAL A 152 3.63 6.00 -30.62
C VAL A 152 4.10 5.13 -31.80
N GLY A 153 3.29 4.13 -32.12
CA GLY A 153 3.57 3.14 -33.17
C GLY A 153 4.13 1.81 -32.68
N ARG A 154 4.40 1.68 -31.37
CA ARG A 154 4.75 0.42 -30.68
C ARG A 154 3.73 0.14 -29.58
N PHE A 155 3.99 0.55 -28.32
CA PHE A 155 2.97 0.51 -27.28
C PHE A 155 2.23 1.87 -27.26
N ASP A 156 1.15 1.95 -28.02
CA ASP A 156 0.35 3.18 -28.14
C ASP A 156 -0.48 3.46 -26.91
N ARG A 157 -0.74 2.42 -26.11
CA ARG A 157 -1.51 2.48 -24.86
C ARG A 157 -0.68 1.95 -23.71
N LEU A 158 -0.65 2.73 -22.64
CA LEU A 158 -0.01 2.39 -21.37
C LEU A 158 -1.09 2.49 -20.31
N ILE A 159 -1.35 1.38 -19.62
CA ILE A 159 -2.33 1.34 -18.51
C ILE A 159 -1.61 0.94 -17.24
N LYS A 160 -1.60 1.86 -16.27
CA LYS A 160 -1.10 1.58 -14.93
C LYS A 160 -2.18 0.86 -14.13
N ILE A 161 -1.87 -0.36 -13.70
CA ILE A 161 -2.69 -1.10 -12.74
C ILE A 161 -2.13 -0.77 -11.35
N ARG A 162 -2.94 -0.06 -10.58
CA ARG A 162 -2.58 0.28 -9.20
C ARG A 162 -3.01 -0.83 -8.26
N GLU A 163 -2.49 -0.81 -7.05
CA GLU A 163 -3.00 -1.60 -5.96
C GLU A 163 -4.49 -1.29 -5.74
N PRO A 164 -5.30 -2.28 -5.34
CA PRO A 164 -6.71 -2.04 -5.07
C PRO A 164 -6.87 -1.17 -3.82
N GLU A 165 -7.62 -0.09 -3.95
CA GLU A 165 -7.91 0.86 -2.87
C GLU A 165 -9.42 0.93 -2.61
N GLY A 166 -9.81 1.27 -1.39
CA GLY A 166 -11.20 1.55 -1.02
C GLY A 166 -12.17 0.43 -1.42
N ASN A 167 -13.07 0.73 -2.35
CA ASN A 167 -14.14 -0.20 -2.76
C ASN A 167 -13.59 -1.41 -3.54
N ASP A 168 -12.53 -1.24 -4.31
CA ASP A 168 -11.91 -2.35 -5.06
C ASP A 168 -11.30 -3.37 -4.11
N ALA A 169 -10.56 -2.94 -3.08
CA ALA A 169 -10.00 -3.81 -2.05
C ALA A 169 -11.10 -4.56 -1.28
N LEU A 170 -12.17 -3.86 -0.92
CA LEU A 170 -13.33 -4.41 -0.23
C LEU A 170 -14.04 -5.50 -1.07
N GLU A 171 -14.27 -5.27 -2.37
CA GLU A 171 -14.87 -6.26 -3.26
C GLU A 171 -13.97 -7.50 -3.43
N ILE A 172 -12.65 -7.31 -3.53
CA ILE A 172 -11.67 -8.40 -3.67
C ILE A 172 -11.62 -9.26 -2.41
N ILE A 173 -11.56 -8.66 -1.21
CA ILE A 173 -11.59 -9.41 0.04
C ILE A 173 -12.89 -10.19 0.17
N ARG A 174 -14.05 -9.58 -0.12
CA ARG A 174 -15.34 -10.27 -0.15
C ARG A 174 -15.35 -11.45 -1.11
N HIS A 175 -14.72 -11.30 -2.28
CA HIS A 175 -14.60 -12.39 -3.25
C HIS A 175 -13.82 -13.58 -2.67
N TYR A 176 -12.69 -13.34 -2.02
CA TYR A 176 -11.89 -14.40 -1.41
C TYR A 176 -12.55 -15.06 -0.20
N LEU A 177 -13.42 -14.34 0.51
CA LEU A 177 -14.21 -14.88 1.63
C LEU A 177 -15.45 -15.67 1.18
N LYS A 178 -16.00 -15.41 -0.02
CA LYS A 178 -17.31 -15.90 -0.49
C LYS A 178 -17.52 -17.39 -0.34
N ASN A 179 -16.47 -18.20 -0.55
CA ASN A 179 -16.55 -19.67 -0.51
C ASN A 179 -15.94 -20.27 0.77
N LYS A 180 -15.77 -19.45 1.80
CA LYS A 180 -15.21 -19.87 3.07
C LYS A 180 -16.30 -19.81 4.16
N GLN A 181 -16.15 -20.65 5.20
CA GLN A 181 -16.97 -20.53 6.39
C GLN A 181 -16.49 -19.34 7.21
N VAL A 182 -17.29 -18.32 7.32
CA VAL A 182 -16.94 -17.06 7.98
C VAL A 182 -17.99 -16.69 9.03
N ALA A 183 -17.57 -16.07 10.11
CA ALA A 183 -18.47 -15.53 11.12
C ALA A 183 -19.32 -14.37 10.57
N GLU A 184 -20.51 -14.18 11.11
CA GLU A 184 -21.46 -13.14 10.63
C GLU A 184 -21.02 -11.71 10.96
N ASP A 185 -20.18 -11.54 11.98
CA ASP A 185 -19.73 -10.26 12.51
C ASP A 185 -18.43 -9.72 11.86
N ILE A 186 -17.98 -10.34 10.75
CA ILE A 186 -16.77 -9.87 10.06
C ILE A 186 -17.01 -8.51 9.40
N ASP A 187 -16.27 -7.49 9.85
CA ASP A 187 -16.20 -6.20 9.18
C ASP A 187 -15.07 -6.20 8.13
N VAL A 188 -15.44 -6.50 6.88
CA VAL A 188 -14.51 -6.49 5.74
C VAL A 188 -13.93 -5.09 5.50
N GLY A 189 -14.66 -4.03 5.88
CA GLY A 189 -14.20 -2.66 5.72
C GLY A 189 -12.98 -2.35 6.60
N ILE A 190 -12.91 -2.90 7.81
CA ILE A 190 -11.73 -2.77 8.68
C ILE A 190 -10.52 -3.46 8.03
N ILE A 191 -10.70 -4.68 7.52
CA ILE A 191 -9.60 -5.41 6.85
C ILE A 191 -9.15 -4.67 5.59
N ALA A 192 -10.07 -4.13 4.79
CA ALA A 192 -9.73 -3.36 3.60
C ALA A 192 -8.92 -2.08 3.94
N ARG A 193 -9.21 -1.42 5.07
CA ARG A 193 -8.43 -0.26 5.54
C ARG A 193 -7.03 -0.65 6.01
N ILE A 194 -6.90 -1.76 6.76
CA ILE A 194 -5.58 -2.28 7.20
C ILE A 194 -4.74 -2.70 6.00
N MET A 195 -5.39 -3.21 4.94
CA MET A 195 -4.75 -3.70 3.72
C MET A 195 -4.64 -2.63 2.63
N ASP A 196 -4.88 -1.36 2.94
CA ASP A 196 -4.80 -0.29 1.96
C ASP A 196 -3.39 -0.21 1.33
N GLY A 197 -3.34 -0.03 0.01
CA GLY A 197 -2.08 -0.05 -0.74
C GLY A 197 -1.42 -1.43 -0.90
N ARG A 198 -2.12 -2.54 -0.57
CA ARG A 198 -1.62 -3.90 -0.77
C ARG A 198 -2.14 -4.51 -2.07
N SER A 199 -1.32 -5.37 -2.68
CA SER A 199 -1.69 -6.07 -3.92
C SER A 199 -2.82 -7.07 -3.71
N CYS A 200 -3.51 -7.46 -4.80
CA CYS A 200 -4.54 -8.51 -4.76
C CYS A 200 -4.01 -9.84 -4.20
N ALA A 201 -2.75 -10.17 -4.50
CA ALA A 201 -2.10 -11.39 -4.01
C ALA A 201 -1.88 -11.35 -2.49
N GLU A 202 -1.55 -10.19 -1.93
CA GLU A 202 -1.44 -10.01 -0.47
C GLU A 202 -2.81 -10.10 0.20
N LEU A 203 -3.87 -9.51 -0.39
CA LEU A 203 -5.25 -9.66 0.09
C LEU A 203 -5.67 -11.13 0.14
N GLU A 204 -5.38 -11.89 -0.91
CA GLU A 204 -5.63 -13.34 -0.95
C GLU A 204 -4.87 -14.09 0.14
N THR A 205 -3.58 -13.75 0.30
CA THR A 205 -2.69 -14.37 1.29
C THR A 205 -3.22 -14.17 2.71
N VAL A 206 -3.65 -12.97 3.07
CA VAL A 206 -4.22 -12.68 4.40
C VAL A 206 -5.49 -13.50 4.64
N VAL A 207 -6.41 -13.54 3.68
CA VAL A 207 -7.65 -14.33 3.81
C VAL A 207 -7.36 -15.82 3.94
N ASN A 208 -6.39 -16.35 3.18
CA ASN A 208 -5.99 -17.76 3.27
C ASN A 208 -5.29 -18.06 4.60
N THR A 209 -4.41 -17.18 5.07
CA THR A 209 -3.72 -17.31 6.37
C THR A 209 -4.73 -17.32 7.52
N ALA A 210 -5.74 -16.46 7.49
CA ALA A 210 -6.81 -16.46 8.48
C ALA A 210 -7.56 -17.81 8.50
N GLY A 211 -7.80 -18.40 7.33
CA GLY A 211 -8.38 -19.75 7.21
C GLY A 211 -7.48 -20.84 7.82
N LEU A 212 -6.15 -20.73 7.64
CA LEU A 212 -5.19 -21.66 8.26
C LEU A 212 -5.20 -21.51 9.80
N PHE A 213 -5.26 -20.31 10.34
CA PHE A 213 -5.36 -20.07 11.77
C PHE A 213 -6.66 -20.64 12.36
N ALA A 214 -7.81 -20.40 11.72
CA ALA A 214 -9.08 -20.97 12.11
C ALA A 214 -9.04 -22.52 12.11
N GLY A 215 -8.47 -23.12 11.05
CA GLY A 215 -8.31 -24.56 10.94
C GLY A 215 -7.40 -25.15 12.03
N TYR A 216 -6.28 -24.48 12.32
CA TYR A 216 -5.37 -24.90 13.39
C TYR A 216 -6.03 -24.83 14.77
N ALA A 217 -6.78 -23.75 15.03
CA ALA A 217 -7.55 -23.56 16.26
C ALA A 217 -8.80 -24.47 16.36
N ARG A 218 -9.09 -25.29 15.32
CA ARG A 218 -10.33 -26.08 15.23
C ARG A 218 -11.61 -25.27 15.37
N SER A 219 -11.56 -24.01 14.92
CA SER A 219 -12.73 -23.13 14.86
C SER A 219 -13.68 -23.59 13.74
N GLU A 220 -14.98 -23.43 13.96
CA GLU A 220 -16.00 -23.75 12.95
C GLU A 220 -16.01 -22.78 11.76
N CYS A 221 -15.51 -21.55 11.99
CA CYS A 221 -15.47 -20.51 10.98
C CYS A 221 -14.25 -19.57 11.16
N ILE A 222 -13.94 -18.82 10.13
CA ILE A 222 -12.98 -17.71 10.18
C ILE A 222 -13.65 -16.56 10.91
N THR A 223 -13.03 -16.08 12.00
CA THR A 223 -13.49 -14.93 12.79
C THR A 223 -12.72 -13.67 12.43
N MET A 224 -13.19 -12.51 12.91
CA MET A 224 -12.46 -11.24 12.77
C MET A 224 -11.08 -11.32 13.43
N GLU A 225 -10.93 -12.02 14.55
CA GLU A 225 -9.65 -12.22 15.24
C GLU A 225 -8.64 -12.97 14.37
N HIS A 226 -9.05 -14.04 13.67
CA HIS A 226 -8.20 -14.76 12.73
C HIS A 226 -7.72 -13.87 11.58
N LEU A 227 -8.59 -12.98 11.08
CA LEU A 227 -8.22 -12.03 10.01
C LEU A 227 -7.23 -10.96 10.51
N LEU A 228 -7.45 -10.42 11.69
CA LEU A 228 -6.54 -9.45 12.30
C LEU A 228 -5.17 -10.08 12.59
N GLU A 229 -5.14 -11.30 13.12
CA GLU A 229 -3.88 -12.02 13.35
C GLU A 229 -3.15 -12.32 12.03
N ALA A 230 -3.88 -12.66 10.98
CA ALA A 230 -3.30 -12.82 9.63
C ALA A 230 -2.71 -11.50 9.09
N CYS A 231 -3.36 -10.35 9.33
CA CYS A 231 -2.82 -9.04 9.02
C CYS A 231 -1.54 -8.75 9.81
N LEU A 232 -1.54 -9.00 11.12
CA LEU A 232 -0.34 -8.82 11.97
C LEU A 232 0.86 -9.58 11.40
N ARG A 233 0.65 -10.83 10.99
CA ARG A 233 1.69 -11.70 10.48
C ARG A 233 2.19 -11.30 9.09
N ASN A 234 1.27 -11.07 8.15
CA ASN A 234 1.62 -10.93 6.73
C ASN A 234 1.90 -9.49 6.30
N VAL A 235 1.36 -8.51 7.03
CA VAL A 235 1.48 -7.08 6.67
C VAL A 235 2.52 -6.39 7.54
N PHE A 236 2.50 -6.66 8.85
CA PHE A 236 3.33 -5.93 9.82
C PHE A 236 4.55 -6.72 10.31
N ASP A 237 4.68 -7.99 9.90
CA ASP A 237 5.72 -8.91 10.42
C ASP A 237 5.78 -8.90 11.96
N ALA A 238 4.60 -8.76 12.57
CA ALA A 238 4.45 -8.71 14.01
C ALA A 238 4.42 -10.12 14.62
N PRO A 239 4.89 -10.30 15.84
CA PRO A 239 4.78 -11.58 16.52
C PRO A 239 3.30 -11.96 16.70
N PRO A 240 2.97 -13.27 16.81
CA PRO A 240 1.62 -13.71 17.07
C PRO A 240 1.14 -13.22 18.44
N THR A 241 -0.18 -13.08 18.60
CA THR A 241 -0.82 -12.84 19.89
C THR A 241 -0.66 -14.09 20.75
N THR A 242 0.40 -14.15 21.56
CA THR A 242 0.62 -15.27 22.49
C THR A 242 0.03 -14.95 23.85
N ASN A 243 -0.58 -15.96 24.48
CA ASN A 243 -1.02 -15.91 25.89
C ASN A 243 0.05 -16.47 26.83
N ASP A 244 1.33 -16.37 26.47
CA ASP A 244 2.41 -16.86 27.29
C ASP A 244 2.45 -16.13 28.64
N SER A 245 2.55 -16.94 29.72
CA SER A 245 2.61 -16.45 31.08
C SER A 245 3.83 -15.54 31.38
N ASP A 246 4.85 -15.58 30.52
CA ASP A 246 6.07 -14.76 30.62
C ASP A 246 6.02 -13.45 29.81
N ASP A 247 4.86 -13.10 29.26
CA ASP A 247 4.72 -11.87 28.49
C ASP A 247 4.64 -10.65 29.43
N MET A 248 5.61 -9.75 29.28
CA MET A 248 5.71 -8.51 30.07
C MET A 248 4.45 -7.63 29.99
N ILE A 249 3.70 -7.72 28.89
CA ILE A 249 2.44 -6.97 28.72
C ILE A 249 1.34 -7.55 29.60
N SER A 250 1.25 -8.89 29.71
CA SER A 250 0.25 -9.58 30.54
C SER A 250 0.42 -9.27 32.04
N HIS A 251 1.61 -8.84 32.44
CA HIS A 251 1.95 -8.45 33.82
C HIS A 251 2.17 -6.94 33.97
N ALA A 252 1.71 -6.13 32.98
CA ALA A 252 1.84 -4.69 33.05
C ALA A 252 1.13 -4.14 34.28
N ASN A 253 1.91 -3.64 35.22
CA ASN A 253 1.37 -2.90 36.36
C ASN A 253 1.26 -1.44 35.96
N LEU A 254 0.09 -1.02 35.50
CA LEU A 254 -0.17 0.30 34.94
C LEU A 254 0.15 1.48 35.88
N THR A 255 0.53 1.20 37.11
CA THR A 255 0.99 2.20 38.09
C THR A 255 2.50 2.26 38.25
N ASN A 256 3.25 1.30 37.69
CA ASN A 256 4.71 1.23 37.83
C ASN A 256 5.43 1.84 36.61
N PRO A 257 6.04 3.02 36.77
CA PRO A 257 6.76 3.69 35.68
C PRO A 257 8.00 2.94 35.18
N ASN A 258 8.55 2.03 36.01
CA ASN A 258 9.73 1.24 35.66
C ASN A 258 9.38 -0.11 34.96
N ASN A 259 8.10 -0.38 34.75
CA ASN A 259 7.66 -1.55 34.03
C ASN A 259 7.64 -1.24 32.52
N GLU A 260 8.49 -1.89 31.74
CA GLU A 260 8.61 -1.67 30.28
C GLU A 260 7.28 -1.93 29.56
N GLY A 261 6.55 -2.98 29.93
CA GLY A 261 5.23 -3.27 29.34
C GLY A 261 4.23 -2.15 29.57
N THR A 262 4.28 -1.52 30.76
CA THR A 262 3.44 -0.37 31.09
C THR A 262 3.77 0.85 30.21
N GLN A 263 5.06 1.14 30.01
CA GLN A 263 5.49 2.24 29.14
C GLN A 263 5.06 2.01 27.69
N ILE A 264 5.20 0.77 27.18
CA ILE A 264 4.76 0.40 25.83
C ILE A 264 3.24 0.62 25.66
N VAL A 265 2.45 0.16 26.63
CA VAL A 265 0.98 0.31 26.58
C VAL A 265 0.55 1.77 26.53
N TYR A 266 1.13 2.64 27.40
CA TYR A 266 0.80 4.07 27.37
C TYR A 266 1.32 4.76 26.12
N HIS A 267 2.46 4.36 25.59
CA HIS A 267 3.02 4.85 24.36
C HIS A 267 2.04 4.63 23.19
N GLU A 268 1.62 3.37 22.98
CA GLU A 268 0.68 3.05 21.88
C GLU A 268 -0.72 3.66 22.13
N ALA A 269 -1.18 3.68 23.37
CA ALA A 269 -2.43 4.38 23.70
C ALA A 269 -2.36 5.88 23.40
N GLY A 270 -1.20 6.53 23.62
CA GLY A 270 -0.97 7.93 23.30
C GLY A 270 -1.12 8.21 21.81
N HIS A 271 -0.49 7.40 20.97
CA HIS A 271 -0.64 7.47 19.52
C HIS A 271 -2.11 7.36 19.09
N ALA A 272 -2.82 6.37 19.63
CA ALA A 272 -4.22 6.12 19.27
C ALA A 272 -5.15 7.25 19.73
N VAL A 273 -4.98 7.78 20.94
CA VAL A 273 -5.79 8.90 21.46
C VAL A 273 -5.60 10.15 20.64
N VAL A 274 -4.34 10.53 20.35
CA VAL A 274 -4.05 11.73 19.54
C VAL A 274 -4.68 11.60 18.15
N SER A 275 -4.56 10.42 17.51
CA SER A 275 -5.17 10.17 16.21
C SER A 275 -6.69 10.30 16.25
N GLU A 276 -7.35 9.67 17.22
CA GLU A 276 -8.80 9.65 17.34
C GLU A 276 -9.41 11.00 17.72
N VAL A 277 -8.66 11.86 18.40
CA VAL A 277 -9.11 13.23 18.71
C VAL A 277 -8.98 14.14 17.49
N LEU A 278 -7.88 14.03 16.74
CA LEU A 278 -7.62 14.86 15.56
C LEU A 278 -8.37 14.38 14.32
N ARG A 279 -8.46 13.07 14.15
CA ARG A 279 -9.08 12.41 12.98
C ARG A 279 -9.96 11.26 13.46
N PRO A 280 -11.21 11.53 13.88
CA PRO A 280 -12.11 10.51 14.40
C PRO A 280 -12.32 9.34 13.43
N GLY A 281 -12.13 8.10 13.91
CA GLY A 281 -12.27 6.88 13.12
C GLY A 281 -11.03 6.53 12.28
N SER A 282 -9.89 7.19 12.52
CA SER A 282 -8.65 6.94 11.79
C SER A 282 -7.89 5.71 12.27
N VAL A 283 -7.99 5.34 13.55
CA VAL A 283 -7.31 4.15 14.08
C VAL A 283 -7.99 2.90 13.56
N THR A 284 -7.24 2.06 12.84
CA THR A 284 -7.72 0.77 12.32
C THR A 284 -7.33 -0.39 13.22
N LEU A 285 -6.17 -0.28 13.87
CA LEU A 285 -5.58 -1.32 14.70
C LEU A 285 -4.61 -0.69 15.71
N ALA A 286 -4.62 -1.16 16.96
CA ALA A 286 -3.58 -0.89 17.96
C ALA A 286 -3.10 -2.22 18.53
N TYR A 287 -1.79 -2.46 18.53
CA TYR A 287 -1.19 -3.70 18.98
C TYR A 287 0.03 -3.46 19.85
N VAL A 288 0.11 -4.21 20.94
CA VAL A 288 1.26 -4.21 21.87
C VAL A 288 1.78 -5.63 22.06
N TYR A 289 3.10 -5.79 22.11
CA TYR A 289 3.77 -7.08 22.24
C TYR A 289 5.09 -6.95 22.98
N LYS A 290 5.67 -8.08 23.37
CA LYS A 290 7.02 -8.12 23.98
C LYS A 290 8.02 -7.50 23.02
N ARG A 291 8.83 -6.57 23.52
CA ARG A 291 9.80 -5.83 22.71
C ARG A 291 10.72 -6.74 21.90
N LEU A 292 10.66 -6.60 20.58
CA LEU A 292 11.51 -7.26 19.61
C LEU A 292 12.18 -6.20 18.73
N ASN A 293 13.48 -6.25 18.57
CA ASN A 293 14.23 -5.31 17.72
C ASN A 293 13.89 -3.83 17.99
N ASN A 294 13.81 -3.44 19.25
CA ASN A 294 13.41 -2.10 19.70
C ASN A 294 11.97 -1.68 19.40
N ARG A 295 11.06 -2.61 19.08
CA ARG A 295 9.63 -2.36 18.92
C ARG A 295 8.85 -3.12 19.97
N GLY A 296 7.87 -2.48 20.60
CA GLY A 296 6.98 -3.09 21.56
C GLY A 296 5.50 -2.96 21.21
N GLY A 297 5.19 -2.31 20.10
CA GLY A 297 3.83 -2.10 19.64
C GLY A 297 3.79 -1.25 18.36
N PHE A 298 2.59 -0.98 17.90
CA PHE A 298 2.29 0.02 16.88
C PHE A 298 0.79 0.33 16.83
N VAL A 299 0.46 1.48 16.28
CA VAL A 299 -0.90 1.85 15.91
C VAL A 299 -0.95 2.07 14.40
N GLU A 300 -1.92 1.42 13.75
CA GLU A 300 -2.15 1.59 12.32
C GLU A 300 -3.29 2.58 12.09
N TYR A 301 -3.12 3.42 11.08
CA TYR A 301 -4.04 4.50 10.76
C TYR A 301 -4.52 4.43 9.32
N TYR A 302 -5.80 4.69 9.12
CA TYR A 302 -6.33 4.98 7.80
C TYR A 302 -6.18 6.48 7.48
N ASP A 303 -5.64 6.79 6.29
CA ASP A 303 -5.44 8.17 5.85
C ASP A 303 -6.71 8.67 5.14
N ASP A 304 -7.59 9.33 5.88
CA ASP A 304 -8.83 9.88 5.34
C ASP A 304 -8.56 11.08 4.43
N GLN A 305 -8.93 10.95 3.17
CA GLN A 305 -8.77 11.98 2.13
C GLN A 305 -9.72 13.19 2.31
N THR A 306 -10.63 13.18 3.28
CA THR A 306 -11.54 14.30 3.56
C THR A 306 -10.81 15.52 4.15
N TYR A 307 -9.66 15.30 4.80
CA TYR A 307 -8.86 16.38 5.36
C TYR A 307 -7.91 17.00 4.33
N THR A 308 -7.60 18.30 4.53
CA THR A 308 -6.59 18.97 3.69
C THR A 308 -5.22 18.30 3.84
N PRO A 309 -4.36 18.30 2.79
CA PRO A 309 -3.03 17.70 2.88
C PRO A 309 -2.21 18.24 4.06
N LEU A 310 -2.20 19.54 4.28
CA LEU A 310 -1.46 20.14 5.39
C LEU A 310 -1.97 19.66 6.75
N TYR A 311 -3.30 19.59 6.95
CA TYR A 311 -3.87 19.11 8.21
C TYR A 311 -3.52 17.63 8.45
N ARG A 312 -3.53 16.81 7.40
CA ARG A 312 -3.13 15.39 7.48
C ARG A 312 -1.67 15.25 7.90
N ASP A 313 -0.77 16.01 7.26
CA ASP A 313 0.66 15.97 7.57
C ASP A 313 0.93 16.44 9.01
N LEU A 314 0.31 17.55 9.45
CA LEU A 314 0.43 18.02 10.85
C LEU A 314 -0.18 17.02 11.85
N SER A 315 -1.29 16.36 11.50
CA SER A 315 -1.90 15.31 12.34
C SER A 315 -1.00 14.09 12.46
N ARG A 316 -0.31 13.66 11.38
CA ARG A 316 0.65 12.54 11.44
C ARG A 316 1.83 12.87 12.36
N ILE A 317 2.36 14.08 12.24
CA ILE A 317 3.42 14.57 13.15
C ILE A 317 2.93 14.55 14.61
N ALA A 318 1.71 15.04 14.87
CA ALA A 318 1.13 15.02 16.22
C ALA A 318 0.93 13.58 16.73
N CYS A 319 0.45 12.66 15.88
CA CYS A 319 0.31 11.25 16.23
C CYS A 319 1.66 10.62 16.58
N ALA A 320 2.71 10.87 15.79
CA ALA A 320 4.05 10.36 16.07
C ALA A 320 4.58 10.84 17.45
N LEU A 321 4.23 12.05 17.87
CA LEU A 321 4.62 12.57 19.17
C LEU A 321 3.73 12.05 20.33
N GLY A 322 2.62 11.37 20.03
CA GLY A 322 1.61 10.93 20.99
C GLY A 322 2.13 9.97 22.05
N GLY A 323 2.94 8.99 21.63
CA GLY A 323 3.49 7.99 22.54
C GLY A 323 4.42 8.57 23.62
N ILE A 324 5.35 9.41 23.16
CA ILE A 324 6.31 10.07 24.07
C ILE A 324 5.57 10.99 25.05
N ALA A 325 4.61 11.76 24.56
CA ALA A 325 3.83 12.67 25.37
C ALA A 325 2.94 11.93 26.39
N ALA A 326 2.44 10.74 26.06
CA ALA A 326 1.65 9.93 26.97
C ALA A 326 2.48 9.38 28.13
N ASN A 327 3.70 8.92 27.87
CA ASN A 327 4.62 8.48 28.91
C ASN A 327 5.07 9.64 29.80
N GLU A 328 5.37 10.81 29.22
CA GLU A 328 5.66 12.02 30.00
C GLU A 328 4.47 12.44 30.86
N TRP A 329 3.25 12.43 30.28
CA TRP A 329 2.03 12.77 31.00
C TRP A 329 1.77 11.82 32.18
N LYS A 330 1.92 10.51 31.96
CA LYS A 330 1.60 9.49 32.97
C LYS A 330 2.66 9.37 34.06
N PHE A 331 3.93 9.36 33.67
CA PHE A 331 5.04 9.00 34.56
C PHE A 331 6.02 10.14 34.84
N GLY A 332 5.89 11.27 34.15
CA GLY A 332 6.83 12.39 34.28
C GLY A 332 8.24 12.08 33.75
N VAL A 333 8.38 11.03 32.94
CA VAL A 333 9.68 10.61 32.39
C VAL A 333 9.67 10.63 30.87
N THR A 334 10.81 10.95 30.27
CA THR A 334 10.98 10.90 28.82
C THR A 334 11.14 9.45 28.39
N ASP A 335 10.33 9.01 27.42
CA ASP A 335 10.42 7.70 26.81
C ASP A 335 11.68 7.57 25.94
N ILE A 336 12.57 6.63 26.28
CA ILE A 336 13.77 6.33 25.51
C ILE A 336 13.42 5.51 24.26
N GLY A 337 12.25 4.85 24.22
CA GLY A 337 11.76 4.01 23.12
C GLY A 337 11.28 4.80 21.90
N GLY A 338 10.88 6.06 22.09
CA GLY A 338 10.26 6.91 21.04
C GLY A 338 11.22 7.57 20.02
N GLY A 339 12.50 7.16 19.96
CA GLY A 339 13.47 7.79 19.06
C GLY A 339 13.04 7.75 17.59
N ARG A 340 12.44 6.66 17.12
CA ARG A 340 11.95 6.53 15.75
C ARG A 340 10.77 7.46 15.45
N ASP A 341 9.89 7.67 16.43
CA ASP A 341 8.75 8.57 16.28
C ASP A 341 9.20 10.02 16.21
N LEU A 342 10.23 10.39 16.99
CA LEU A 342 10.89 11.69 16.88
C LEU A 342 11.52 11.88 15.50
N ASP A 343 12.29 10.90 15.01
CA ASP A 343 12.92 10.95 13.69
C ASP A 343 11.88 11.14 12.59
N ASN A 344 10.76 10.41 12.65
CA ASN A 344 9.64 10.55 11.71
C ASN A 344 9.02 11.95 11.80
N ALA A 345 8.68 12.42 13.01
CA ALA A 345 8.08 13.74 13.22
C ALA A 345 8.98 14.88 12.71
N PHE A 346 10.28 14.82 13.03
CA PHE A 346 11.25 15.81 12.57
C PHE A 346 11.46 15.75 11.05
N SER A 347 11.52 14.57 10.45
CA SER A 347 11.68 14.41 9.01
C SER A 347 10.47 14.96 8.24
N GLU A 348 9.24 14.64 8.67
CA GLU A 348 8.02 15.17 8.05
C GLU A 348 7.92 16.69 8.23
N MET A 349 8.18 17.24 9.43
CA MET A 349 8.16 18.68 9.65
C MET A 349 9.22 19.40 8.83
N LYS A 350 10.41 18.82 8.70
CA LYS A 350 11.49 19.35 7.86
C LYS A 350 11.05 19.43 6.39
N ASP A 351 10.37 18.40 5.87
CA ASP A 351 9.80 18.47 4.52
C ASP A 351 8.81 19.62 4.36
N LEU A 352 7.91 19.80 5.33
CA LEU A 352 6.93 20.88 5.31
C LEU A 352 7.60 22.28 5.33
N VAL A 353 8.63 22.46 6.15
CA VAL A 353 9.37 23.74 6.26
C VAL A 353 10.19 24.02 5.01
N ILE A 354 10.97 23.04 4.54
CA ILE A 354 11.99 23.20 3.50
C ILE A 354 11.38 23.11 2.11
N ASN A 355 10.53 22.09 1.86
CA ASN A 355 10.03 21.78 0.52
C ASN A 355 8.64 22.35 0.25
N ARG A 356 7.87 22.69 1.31
CA ARG A 356 6.51 23.24 1.16
C ARG A 356 6.37 24.66 1.69
N GLY A 357 7.40 25.20 2.34
CA GLY A 357 7.50 26.61 2.73
C GLY A 357 6.48 27.10 3.76
N ILE A 358 5.98 26.21 4.65
CA ILE A 358 4.94 26.56 5.64
C ILE A 358 5.38 27.65 6.63
N CYS A 359 6.69 27.82 6.85
CA CYS A 359 7.26 28.82 7.74
C CYS A 359 7.76 30.07 6.99
N GLY A 360 7.44 30.20 5.72
CA GLY A 360 7.80 31.33 4.87
C GLY A 360 8.71 30.93 3.70
N LEU A 361 8.51 31.62 2.57
CA LEU A 361 9.21 31.29 1.32
C LEU A 361 10.74 31.51 1.39
N HIS A 362 11.23 32.26 2.34
CA HIS A 362 12.67 32.48 2.54
C HIS A 362 13.38 31.20 3.02
N LEU A 363 12.64 30.25 3.65
CA LEU A 363 13.14 28.97 4.10
C LEU A 363 12.98 27.85 3.06
N TYR A 364 12.28 28.13 1.94
CA TYR A 364 12.05 27.15 0.89
C TYR A 364 13.36 26.86 0.13
N SER A 365 13.66 25.58 -0.06
CA SER A 365 14.81 25.11 -0.82
C SER A 365 14.49 24.98 -2.30
N TYR A 366 15.26 25.65 -3.16
CA TYR A 366 15.13 25.54 -4.62
C TYR A 366 16.46 25.17 -5.26
N GLY A 367 16.56 23.93 -5.74
CA GLY A 367 17.69 23.44 -6.53
C GLY A 367 19.05 23.54 -5.80
N TYR A 368 20.05 24.08 -6.47
CA TYR A 368 21.42 24.22 -5.95
C TYR A 368 21.62 25.30 -4.89
N ARG A 369 20.58 26.07 -4.54
CA ARG A 369 20.68 27.19 -3.59
C ARG A 369 21.17 26.75 -2.19
N ASP A 370 20.91 25.48 -1.83
CA ASP A 370 21.15 24.99 -0.48
C ASP A 370 22.52 24.37 -0.27
N ALA A 371 23.23 24.07 -1.33
CA ALA A 371 24.47 23.29 -1.22
C ALA A 371 25.54 23.96 -0.34
N ASN A 372 25.48 25.28 -0.16
CA ASN A 372 26.55 26.07 0.47
C ASN A 372 26.13 27.07 1.54
N SER A 373 24.85 27.22 1.93
CA SER A 373 24.44 28.21 2.92
C SER A 373 24.22 27.58 4.31
N GLN A 374 25.24 27.64 5.17
CA GLN A 374 25.15 27.21 6.57
C GLN A 374 24.08 28.01 7.35
N ASN A 375 23.92 29.28 7.06
CA ASN A 375 22.93 30.13 7.72
C ASN A 375 21.49 29.68 7.39
N LEU A 376 21.19 29.42 6.13
CA LEU A 376 19.87 28.95 5.74
C LEU A 376 19.53 27.61 6.43
N ARG A 377 20.47 26.66 6.48
CA ARG A 377 20.28 25.39 7.19
C ARG A 377 19.97 25.58 8.66
N ALA A 378 20.71 26.46 9.33
CA ALA A 378 20.49 26.76 10.74
C ALA A 378 19.10 27.39 10.97
N GLU A 379 18.64 28.30 10.10
CA GLU A 379 17.30 28.87 10.17
C GLU A 379 16.20 27.83 9.92
N GLN A 380 16.41 26.93 8.97
CA GLN A 380 15.49 25.81 8.67
C GLN A 380 15.39 24.84 9.85
N GLU A 381 16.52 24.45 10.45
CA GLU A 381 16.55 23.58 11.63
C GLU A 381 15.87 24.25 12.84
N GLN A 382 16.12 25.55 13.08
CA GLN A 382 15.47 26.29 14.13
C GLN A 382 13.96 26.43 13.93
N ALA A 383 13.51 26.68 12.69
CA ALA A 383 12.09 26.75 12.35
C ALA A 383 11.42 25.36 12.53
N THR A 384 12.06 24.27 12.08
CA THR A 384 11.59 22.92 12.26
C THR A 384 11.41 22.58 13.75
N ALA A 385 12.43 22.83 14.57
CA ALA A 385 12.36 22.57 16.02
C ALA A 385 11.25 23.39 16.70
N LYS A 386 11.08 24.65 16.31
CA LYS A 386 10.03 25.53 16.85
C LYS A 386 8.62 25.03 16.52
N GLU A 387 8.39 24.56 15.30
CA GLU A 387 7.08 24.03 14.90
C GLU A 387 6.79 22.67 15.57
N ILE A 388 7.77 21.78 15.68
CA ILE A 388 7.65 20.54 16.46
C ILE A 388 7.25 20.83 17.91
N GLU A 389 7.91 21.79 18.55
CA GLU A 389 7.60 22.16 19.94
C GLU A 389 6.18 22.73 20.11
N LYS A 390 5.66 23.45 19.12
CA LYS A 390 4.26 23.91 19.12
C LYS A 390 3.29 22.73 19.05
N ILE A 391 3.55 21.79 18.14
CA ILE A 391 2.72 20.59 18.00
C ILE A 391 2.81 19.75 19.28
N TYR A 392 3.99 19.55 19.82
CA TYR A 392 4.17 18.76 21.04
C TYR A 392 3.38 19.32 22.23
N ARG A 393 3.32 20.66 22.39
CA ARG A 393 2.45 21.30 23.39
C ARG A 393 0.98 21.01 23.14
N LYS A 394 0.54 21.01 21.88
CA LYS A 394 -0.83 20.64 21.51
C LYS A 394 -1.14 19.17 21.79
N VAL A 395 -0.19 18.28 21.55
CA VAL A 395 -0.32 16.87 21.89
C VAL A 395 -0.49 16.65 23.40
N LYS A 396 0.30 17.33 24.22
CA LYS A 396 0.13 17.29 25.68
C LYS A 396 -1.23 17.86 26.14
N GLU A 397 -1.72 18.90 25.49
CA GLU A 397 -3.07 19.44 25.73
C GLU A 397 -4.15 18.41 25.38
N ILE A 398 -4.03 17.75 24.21
CA ILE A 398 -4.96 16.67 23.78
C ILE A 398 -5.03 15.57 24.82
N LEU A 399 -3.88 15.04 25.23
CA LEU A 399 -3.83 13.94 26.21
C LEU A 399 -4.38 14.34 27.57
N SER A 400 -4.06 15.53 28.04
CA SER A 400 -4.55 16.03 29.35
C SER A 400 -6.07 16.22 29.36
N LEU A 401 -6.64 16.77 28.29
CA LEU A 401 -8.10 16.99 28.17
C LEU A 401 -8.87 15.67 27.92
N ASN A 402 -8.21 14.64 27.39
CA ASN A 402 -8.78 13.34 27.09
C ASN A 402 -8.18 12.20 27.95
N ALA A 403 -7.78 12.53 29.17
CA ALA A 403 -7.10 11.59 30.09
C ALA A 403 -7.92 10.31 30.37
N GLU A 404 -9.25 10.42 30.52
CA GLU A 404 -10.13 9.26 30.70
C GLU A 404 -10.05 8.29 29.53
N PHE A 405 -10.01 8.80 28.30
CA PHE A 405 -9.88 7.99 27.10
C PHE A 405 -8.52 7.30 27.03
N LEU A 406 -7.43 8.02 27.37
CA LEU A 406 -6.08 7.46 27.43
C LEU A 406 -5.99 6.32 28.43
N GLU A 407 -6.50 6.49 29.64
CA GLU A 407 -6.47 5.48 30.71
C GLU A 407 -7.27 4.22 30.33
N LYS A 408 -8.49 4.38 29.81
CA LYS A 408 -9.33 3.24 29.38
C LYS A 408 -8.71 2.48 28.21
N LEU A 409 -8.09 3.20 27.28
CA LEU A 409 -7.47 2.60 26.10
C LEU A 409 -6.18 1.84 26.50
N ALA A 410 -5.38 2.41 27.40
CA ALA A 410 -4.21 1.74 27.95
C ALA A 410 -4.61 0.47 28.76
N ASP A 411 -5.65 0.54 29.58
CA ASP A 411 -6.17 -0.61 30.32
C ASP A 411 -6.66 -1.71 29.34
N ALA A 412 -7.38 -1.35 28.29
CA ALA A 412 -7.84 -2.31 27.29
C ALA A 412 -6.66 -2.95 26.51
N LEU A 413 -5.65 -2.16 26.11
CA LEU A 413 -4.44 -2.67 25.45
C LEU A 413 -3.66 -3.62 26.35
N SER A 414 -3.52 -3.33 27.64
CA SER A 414 -2.82 -4.20 28.58
C SER A 414 -3.48 -5.58 28.72
N ARG A 415 -4.81 -5.64 28.61
CA ARG A 415 -5.58 -6.89 28.75
C ARG A 415 -5.69 -7.67 27.44
N LYS A 416 -6.03 -6.98 26.33
CA LYS A 416 -6.32 -7.62 25.04
C LYS A 416 -5.11 -7.70 24.11
N LYS A 417 -4.07 -6.88 24.35
CA LYS A 417 -2.90 -6.68 23.49
C LYS A 417 -3.22 -6.14 22.09
N LEU A 418 -4.33 -6.55 21.52
CA LEU A 418 -4.82 -6.17 20.20
C LEU A 418 -6.20 -5.52 20.35
N LEU A 419 -6.32 -4.28 19.86
CA LEU A 419 -7.59 -3.57 19.74
C LEU A 419 -7.88 -3.29 18.26
N SER A 420 -9.07 -3.68 17.82
CA SER A 420 -9.60 -3.33 16.52
C SER A 420 -10.15 -1.89 16.50
N ALA A 421 -10.43 -1.36 15.32
CA ALA A 421 -11.16 -0.09 15.18
C ALA A 421 -12.46 -0.08 15.99
N ALA A 422 -13.22 -1.18 15.98
CA ALA A 422 -14.47 -1.31 16.73
C ALA A 422 -14.25 -1.21 18.25
N ASP A 423 -13.19 -1.86 18.78
CA ASP A 423 -12.83 -1.76 20.21
C ASP A 423 -12.49 -0.30 20.58
N VAL A 424 -11.67 0.37 19.75
CA VAL A 424 -11.27 1.76 19.99
C VAL A 424 -12.50 2.68 19.99
N GLN A 425 -13.39 2.54 18.99
CA GLN A 425 -14.62 3.34 18.91
C GLN A 425 -15.56 3.08 20.07
N LYS A 426 -15.69 1.83 20.53
CA LYS A 426 -16.47 1.47 21.71
C LYS A 426 -15.94 2.19 22.95
N ILE A 427 -14.65 2.08 23.23
CA ILE A 427 -14.00 2.74 24.38
C ILE A 427 -14.19 4.26 24.29
N LYS A 428 -14.00 4.84 23.10
CA LYS A 428 -14.19 6.27 22.85
C LYS A 428 -15.61 6.72 23.15
N SER A 429 -16.62 5.94 22.76
CA SER A 429 -18.05 6.26 23.00
C SER A 429 -18.42 6.30 24.49
N GLU A 430 -17.63 5.64 25.34
CA GLU A 430 -17.78 5.63 26.80
C GLU A 430 -17.07 6.80 27.50
N CYS A 431 -16.40 7.67 26.75
CA CYS A 431 -15.63 8.79 27.26
C CYS A 431 -16.16 10.12 26.73
N LYS A 432 -15.99 11.18 27.50
CA LYS A 432 -16.22 12.55 27.01
C LYS A 432 -14.99 13.03 26.25
N ILE A 433 -15.08 13.06 24.94
CA ILE A 433 -13.99 13.53 24.09
C ILE A 433 -14.03 15.05 23.96
N VAL A 434 -12.89 15.70 24.23
CA VAL A 434 -12.69 17.12 24.06
C VAL A 434 -11.88 17.35 22.78
N PRO A 435 -12.49 17.93 21.72
CA PRO A 435 -11.76 18.20 20.48
C PRO A 435 -10.74 19.32 20.68
N VAL A 436 -9.59 19.17 20.04
CA VAL A 436 -8.50 20.18 20.03
C VAL A 436 -8.07 20.37 18.58
N ALA A 437 -7.90 21.61 18.15
CA ALA A 437 -7.36 21.94 16.83
C ALA A 437 -5.83 22.11 16.87
N LEU A 438 -5.16 21.65 15.80
CA LEU A 438 -3.71 21.87 15.58
C LEU A 438 -3.41 23.29 15.13
#